data_f45f2ef25407b1182b7a685e4c8f049d
#
_entry.id   f45f2ef25407b1182b7a685e4c8f049d
#
_cell.length_a   1.000
_cell.length_b   1.000
_cell.length_c   1.000
_cell.angle_alpha   90.00
_cell.angle_beta   90.00
_cell.angle_gamma   90.00
#
_symmetry.space_group_name_H-M   'P 1'
#
loop_
_entity.id
_entity.type
_entity.pdbx_description
1 polymer ?
#
loop_
_entity_poly.entity_id
_entity_poly.type
_entity_poly.pdbx_seq_one_letter_code
_entity_poly.pdbx_strand_id
1 'polypeptide(L)'
;MTLDLFSRRVQTWTALTALAWLVGCSTPPAPPPDAQIPAPTPEVVPAKPTRLGLALGGGGARGFAHVGVLQVLEEAGIKPDLVVGTSAGSLVGALYASGKTGAQLQRIAETMEESTITDWALPFLNRGVLRGEALARYVSNQTQGRKIEDLPIRLGIVATDLNLGEGVLFQRGDTATAVRASSAVPSVFLPVRINNRDYVDGGLVAPVPVRYAREMGAEVVLAIDISTTPEGSQAESMLQILLQTFNIMGKSIKALELKEADVVVRPSLGGVSSADFNARVRAIEAGRAAMLAALPALKAALASAR
;
A
#
# COMPACT_ATOMS: atom_id res chain seq x y z
N MET A 1 26.27 -71.64 -1.31
CA MET A 1 25.55 -72.86 -0.90
C MET A 1 24.41 -73.01 -1.84
N THR A 2 24.61 -73.67 -2.88
CA THR A 2 24.08 -74.97 -3.41
C THR A 2 22.68 -74.77 -3.97
N LEU A 3 22.63 -74.86 -5.32
CA LEU A 3 22.32 -76.03 -6.14
C LEU A 3 20.77 -76.20 -6.27
N ASP A 4 20.14 -76.53 -7.32
CA ASP A 4 20.47 -77.08 -8.64
C ASP A 4 19.12 -77.41 -9.32
N LEU A 5 19.08 -77.26 -10.60
CA LEU A 5 18.85 -78.27 -11.62
C LEU A 5 17.47 -78.88 -11.87
N PHE A 6 17.06 -78.95 -13.04
CA PHE A 6 16.83 -79.97 -14.06
C PHE A 6 15.50 -79.73 -14.79
N SER A 7 15.51 -79.43 -16.03
CA SER A 7 15.62 -80.13 -17.29
C SER A 7 14.46 -81.12 -17.61
N ARG A 8 13.97 -80.98 -18.80
CA ARG A 8 13.79 -81.93 -19.93
C ARG A 8 12.56 -81.65 -20.76
N ARG A 9 12.74 -81.27 -21.98
CA ARG A 9 12.60 -82.03 -23.24
C ARG A 9 11.43 -83.04 -23.30
N VAL A 10 10.62 -82.91 -24.33
CA VAL A 10 10.36 -83.96 -25.35
C VAL A 10 9.69 -83.36 -26.60
N GLN A 11 10.22 -83.65 -27.77
CA GLN A 11 9.71 -83.48 -29.11
C GLN A 11 8.71 -84.58 -29.46
N THR A 12 7.80 -84.31 -30.41
CA THR A 12 7.39 -85.20 -31.54
C THR A 12 6.32 -84.49 -32.37
N TRP A 13 6.54 -84.27 -33.53
CA TRP A 13 6.40 -84.74 -34.88
C TRP A 13 5.01 -85.11 -35.33
N THR A 14 4.64 -84.57 -36.56
CA THR A 14 3.88 -84.98 -37.76
C THR A 14 2.48 -84.49 -37.77
N ALA A 15 1.83 -84.09 -38.90
CA ALA A 15 2.04 -84.26 -40.32
C ALA A 15 1.17 -83.26 -41.12
N LEU A 16 1.54 -83.05 -42.38
CA LEU A 16 0.87 -82.31 -43.43
C LEU A 16 -0.62 -82.60 -43.60
N THR A 17 -1.44 -81.57 -43.84
CA THR A 17 -2.47 -81.58 -44.91
C THR A 17 -2.67 -80.19 -45.46
N ALA A 18 -2.38 -80.01 -46.73
CA ALA A 18 -2.63 -78.80 -47.49
C ALA A 18 -4.13 -78.72 -47.84
N LEU A 19 -4.72 -77.61 -47.47
CA LEU A 19 -5.99 -77.20 -47.98
C LEU A 19 -5.96 -75.75 -48.42
N ALA A 20 -5.92 -75.54 -49.74
CA ALA A 20 -5.93 -74.23 -50.33
C ALA A 20 -7.29 -73.58 -50.13
N TRP A 21 -7.39 -72.52 -49.42
CA TRP A 21 -8.56 -71.61 -49.40
C TRP A 21 -8.22 -70.32 -50.13
N LEU A 22 -8.95 -70.06 -51.20
CA LEU A 22 -9.02 -68.80 -51.92
C LEU A 22 -9.59 -67.76 -50.98
N VAL A 23 -8.69 -66.91 -50.43
CA VAL A 23 -9.09 -65.73 -49.69
C VAL A 23 -9.24 -64.60 -50.71
N GLY A 24 -10.47 -64.25 -51.03
CA GLY A 24 -10.75 -63.05 -51.76
C GLY A 24 -10.34 -61.81 -50.99
N CYS A 25 -9.53 -60.93 -51.59
CA CYS A 25 -9.19 -59.61 -51.03
C CYS A 25 -10.47 -58.75 -50.95
N SER A 26 -11.12 -58.72 -49.78
CA SER A 26 -12.03 -57.66 -49.44
C SER A 26 -11.24 -56.52 -48.84
N THR A 27 -11.08 -55.41 -49.55
CA THR A 27 -10.56 -54.17 -49.05
C THR A 27 -11.48 -53.68 -47.90
N PRO A 28 -10.97 -53.43 -46.72
CA PRO A 28 -11.79 -52.84 -45.66
C PRO A 28 -12.32 -51.47 -46.09
N PRO A 29 -13.55 -51.10 -45.71
CA PRO A 29 -14.09 -49.78 -46.01
C PRO A 29 -13.19 -48.73 -45.41
N ALA A 30 -12.95 -47.62 -46.16
CA ALA A 30 -12.19 -46.47 -45.69
C ALA A 30 -12.80 -45.94 -44.37
N PRO A 31 -12.03 -45.62 -43.37
CA PRO A 31 -12.54 -44.99 -42.13
C PRO A 31 -13.31 -43.73 -42.52
N PRO A 32 -14.40 -43.41 -41.81
CA PRO A 32 -15.11 -42.15 -42.03
C PRO A 32 -14.15 -41.00 -41.83
N PRO A 33 -14.29 -39.88 -42.59
CA PRO A 33 -13.42 -38.72 -42.41
C PRO A 33 -13.48 -38.30 -40.93
N ASP A 34 -12.29 -38.16 -40.33
CA ASP A 34 -12.14 -37.69 -38.96
C ASP A 34 -13.05 -36.48 -38.77
N ALA A 35 -14.07 -36.61 -37.95
CA ALA A 35 -14.83 -35.48 -37.47
C ALA A 35 -13.82 -34.58 -36.71
N GLN A 36 -13.45 -33.47 -37.34
CA GLN A 36 -12.58 -32.46 -36.66
C GLN A 36 -13.30 -32.04 -35.40
N ILE A 37 -12.86 -32.56 -34.25
CA ILE A 37 -13.27 -32.07 -32.95
C ILE A 37 -12.87 -30.60 -32.97
N PRO A 38 -13.80 -29.63 -32.84
CA PRO A 38 -13.41 -28.21 -32.75
C PRO A 38 -12.41 -28.06 -31.63
N ALA A 39 -11.28 -27.41 -31.92
CA ALA A 39 -10.31 -27.09 -30.86
C ALA A 39 -11.04 -26.38 -29.71
N PRO A 40 -10.82 -26.78 -28.46
CA PRO A 40 -11.48 -26.13 -27.34
C PRO A 40 -11.23 -24.63 -27.43
N THR A 41 -12.29 -23.84 -27.44
CA THR A 41 -12.20 -22.39 -27.37
C THR A 41 -11.38 -22.05 -26.12
N PRO A 42 -10.34 -21.22 -26.22
CA PRO A 42 -9.54 -20.85 -25.06
C PRO A 42 -10.48 -20.31 -23.98
N GLU A 43 -10.50 -20.96 -22.83
CA GLU A 43 -11.24 -20.48 -21.66
C GLU A 43 -10.63 -19.13 -21.29
N VAL A 44 -11.38 -18.05 -21.45
CA VAL A 44 -10.97 -16.71 -21.04
C VAL A 44 -10.96 -16.72 -19.52
N VAL A 45 -9.80 -17.06 -18.93
CA VAL A 45 -9.58 -16.92 -17.50
C VAL A 45 -9.78 -15.44 -17.16
N PRO A 46 -10.75 -15.08 -16.30
CA PRO A 46 -10.95 -13.69 -15.92
C PRO A 46 -9.63 -13.13 -15.38
N ALA A 47 -9.15 -12.03 -15.97
CA ALA A 47 -7.93 -11.38 -15.51
C ALA A 47 -8.13 -11.00 -14.04
N LYS A 48 -7.19 -11.42 -13.18
CA LYS A 48 -7.19 -11.05 -11.76
C LYS A 48 -7.19 -9.52 -11.66
N PRO A 49 -8.09 -8.90 -10.86
CA PRO A 49 -8.11 -7.45 -10.74
C PRO A 49 -6.75 -6.96 -10.22
N THR A 50 -6.21 -5.93 -10.87
CA THR A 50 -4.96 -5.28 -10.52
C THR A 50 -5.07 -4.65 -9.14
N ARG A 51 -4.13 -4.94 -8.24
CA ARG A 51 -4.12 -4.39 -6.88
C ARG A 51 -3.56 -2.98 -6.85
N LEU A 52 -4.44 -2.02 -6.54
CA LEU A 52 -4.08 -0.62 -6.34
C LEU A 52 -3.66 -0.35 -4.89
N GLY A 53 -2.45 0.16 -4.70
CA GLY A 53 -1.97 0.69 -3.43
C GLY A 53 -1.91 2.20 -3.42
N LEU A 54 -2.34 2.83 -2.32
CA LEU A 54 -2.11 4.24 -2.06
C LEU A 54 -0.91 4.42 -1.13
N ALA A 55 0.02 5.30 -1.50
CA ALA A 55 1.11 5.76 -0.65
C ALA A 55 0.86 7.22 -0.24
N LEU A 56 0.37 7.42 0.99
CA LEU A 56 0.00 8.72 1.54
C LEU A 56 1.18 9.34 2.29
N GLY A 57 1.75 10.41 1.75
CA GLY A 57 2.90 11.09 2.33
C GLY A 57 2.61 11.86 3.62
N GLY A 58 3.68 12.12 4.39
CA GLY A 58 3.65 12.97 5.57
C GLY A 58 3.68 14.46 5.23
N GLY A 59 3.20 15.30 6.15
CA GLY A 59 3.20 16.75 5.93
C GLY A 59 2.37 17.59 6.91
N GLY A 60 2.02 17.09 8.08
CA GLY A 60 1.22 17.83 9.07
C GLY A 60 -0.15 18.23 8.53
N ALA A 61 -0.59 19.48 8.74
CA ALA A 61 -1.89 19.99 8.28
C ALA A 61 -2.10 19.93 6.76
N ARG A 62 -1.04 19.84 5.95
CA ARG A 62 -1.16 19.57 4.50
C ARG A 62 -1.81 18.23 4.19
N GLY A 63 -1.87 17.32 5.17
CA GLY A 63 -2.57 16.04 5.10
C GLY A 63 -4.04 16.15 4.72
N PHE A 64 -4.68 17.30 4.92
CA PHE A 64 -6.04 17.53 4.44
C PHE A 64 -6.18 17.36 2.92
N ALA A 65 -5.11 17.54 2.15
CA ALA A 65 -5.12 17.30 0.70
C ALA A 65 -5.41 15.84 0.34
N HIS A 66 -5.04 14.88 1.19
CA HIS A 66 -5.37 13.47 0.97
C HIS A 66 -6.87 13.24 0.92
N VAL A 67 -7.66 14.00 1.68
CA VAL A 67 -9.12 13.91 1.66
C VAL A 67 -9.66 14.21 0.27
N GLY A 68 -9.18 15.30 -0.35
CA GLY A 68 -9.57 15.67 -1.71
C GLY A 68 -9.20 14.61 -2.76
N VAL A 69 -8.03 13.97 -2.61
CA VAL A 69 -7.61 12.85 -3.48
C VAL A 69 -8.57 11.67 -3.33
N LEU A 70 -8.90 11.28 -2.10
CA LEU A 70 -9.79 10.15 -1.82
C LEU A 70 -11.21 10.39 -2.34
N GLN A 71 -11.72 11.62 -2.27
CA GLN A 71 -13.01 11.98 -2.84
C GLN A 71 -13.06 11.74 -4.36
N VAL A 72 -12.04 12.18 -5.09
CA VAL A 72 -11.97 11.99 -6.54
C VAL A 72 -11.86 10.52 -6.92
N LEU A 73 -11.12 9.71 -6.16
CA LEU A 73 -11.07 8.27 -6.36
C LEU A 73 -12.45 7.62 -6.18
N GLU A 74 -13.17 7.97 -5.10
CA GLU A 74 -14.54 7.49 -4.86
C GLU A 74 -15.50 7.89 -5.97
N GLU A 75 -15.50 9.16 -6.40
CA GLU A 75 -16.31 9.69 -7.50
C GLU A 75 -16.03 8.96 -8.83
N ALA A 76 -14.78 8.57 -9.04
CA ALA A 76 -14.36 7.79 -10.21
C ALA A 76 -14.66 6.29 -10.10
N GLY A 77 -15.22 5.81 -8.98
CA GLY A 77 -15.46 4.40 -8.70
C GLY A 77 -14.19 3.57 -8.50
N ILE A 78 -13.05 4.22 -8.21
CA ILE A 78 -11.76 3.56 -8.02
C ILE A 78 -11.55 3.31 -6.52
N LYS A 79 -11.47 2.03 -6.13
CA LYS A 79 -11.22 1.63 -4.74
C LYS A 79 -9.82 1.06 -4.61
N PRO A 80 -8.98 1.59 -3.71
CA PRO A 80 -7.69 0.98 -3.44
C PRO A 80 -7.85 -0.32 -2.64
N ASP A 81 -6.96 -1.28 -2.90
CA ASP A 81 -6.89 -2.56 -2.20
C ASP A 81 -6.11 -2.45 -0.89
N LEU A 82 -5.20 -1.48 -0.83
CA LEU A 82 -4.40 -1.19 0.36
C LEU A 82 -3.99 0.28 0.41
N VAL A 83 -3.74 0.74 1.62
CA VAL A 83 -3.27 2.10 1.90
C VAL A 83 -2.04 2.00 2.81
N VAL A 84 -0.99 2.73 2.47
CA VAL A 84 0.17 2.91 3.34
C VAL A 84 0.35 4.39 3.62
N GLY A 85 0.51 4.74 4.88
CA GLY A 85 0.64 6.13 5.29
C GLY A 85 1.85 6.40 6.18
N THR A 86 2.40 7.60 6.04
CA THR A 86 3.44 8.16 6.91
C THR A 86 2.91 9.43 7.56
N SER A 87 3.08 9.59 8.89
CA SER A 87 2.71 10.80 9.64
C SER A 87 1.25 11.22 9.38
N ALA A 88 0.98 12.43 8.89
CA ALA A 88 -0.37 12.86 8.49
C ALA A 88 -1.05 11.90 7.52
N GLY A 89 -0.28 11.27 6.60
CA GLY A 89 -0.79 10.23 5.70
C GLY A 89 -1.23 8.97 6.44
N SER A 90 -0.59 8.61 7.56
CA SER A 90 -1.01 7.48 8.40
C SER A 90 -2.35 7.76 9.11
N LEU A 91 -2.54 8.99 9.57
CA LEU A 91 -3.81 9.42 10.16
C LEU A 91 -4.96 9.33 9.15
N VAL A 92 -4.83 9.99 7.99
CA VAL A 92 -5.87 9.96 6.96
C VAL A 92 -6.08 8.54 6.43
N GLY A 93 -4.99 7.78 6.24
CA GLY A 93 -5.03 6.38 5.83
C GLY A 93 -5.79 5.50 6.82
N ALA A 94 -5.57 5.66 8.12
CA ALA A 94 -6.28 4.92 9.16
C ALA A 94 -7.78 5.23 9.19
N LEU A 95 -8.14 6.52 9.05
CA LEU A 95 -9.53 6.92 8.99
C LEU A 95 -10.22 6.36 7.73
N TYR A 96 -9.58 6.44 6.59
CA TYR A 96 -10.10 5.88 5.34
C TYR A 96 -10.20 4.34 5.39
N ALA A 97 -9.14 3.68 5.87
CA ALA A 97 -9.12 2.23 6.00
C ALA A 97 -10.17 1.70 6.99
N SER A 98 -10.64 2.55 7.95
CA SER A 98 -11.73 2.20 8.84
C SER A 98 -13.12 2.19 8.17
N GLY A 99 -13.19 2.50 6.86
CA GLY A 99 -14.41 2.49 6.06
C GLY A 99 -15.11 3.84 5.95
N LYS A 100 -14.45 4.95 6.33
CA LYS A 100 -15.00 6.29 6.14
C LYS A 100 -14.94 6.71 4.68
N THR A 101 -16.02 7.28 4.19
CA THR A 101 -16.11 7.86 2.85
C THR A 101 -15.37 9.21 2.78
N GLY A 102 -15.04 9.67 1.56
CA GLY A 102 -14.44 10.98 1.34
C GLY A 102 -15.29 12.12 1.91
N ALA A 103 -16.61 12.02 1.82
CA ALA A 103 -17.53 13.00 2.43
C ALA A 103 -17.48 12.96 3.98
N GLN A 104 -17.32 11.80 4.59
CA GLN A 104 -17.14 11.70 6.04
C GLN A 104 -15.78 12.23 6.47
N LEU A 105 -14.71 11.96 5.72
CA LEU A 105 -13.37 12.49 5.96
C LEU A 105 -13.37 14.03 5.85
N GLN A 106 -14.11 14.61 4.91
CA GLN A 106 -14.25 16.08 4.81
C GLN A 106 -14.88 16.65 6.06
N ARG A 107 -16.02 16.11 6.52
CA ARG A 107 -16.67 16.60 7.76
C ARG A 107 -15.74 16.49 8.97
N ILE A 108 -14.98 15.42 9.06
CA ILE A 108 -13.95 15.23 10.10
C ILE A 108 -12.88 16.31 9.97
N ALA A 109 -12.39 16.58 8.77
CA ALA A 109 -11.38 17.61 8.51
C ALA A 109 -11.89 19.01 8.86
N GLU A 110 -13.14 19.33 8.54
CA GLU A 110 -13.75 20.62 8.82
C GLU A 110 -13.88 20.93 10.32
N THR A 111 -14.08 19.89 11.14
CA THR A 111 -14.22 20.00 12.60
C THR A 111 -12.94 19.73 13.38
N MET A 112 -11.88 19.31 12.71
CA MET A 112 -10.59 19.02 13.36
C MET A 112 -9.86 20.31 13.70
N GLU A 113 -9.59 20.51 14.97
CA GLU A 113 -8.75 21.60 15.47
C GLU A 113 -7.39 21.06 15.94
N GLU A 114 -6.37 21.90 15.89
CA GLU A 114 -5.04 21.54 16.38
C GLU A 114 -5.08 21.10 17.85
N SER A 115 -5.86 21.79 18.69
CA SER A 115 -6.08 21.45 20.10
C SER A 115 -6.64 20.04 20.34
N THR A 116 -7.32 19.46 19.35
CA THR A 116 -7.88 18.10 19.46
C THR A 116 -6.80 17.02 19.42
N ILE A 117 -5.67 17.29 18.78
CA ILE A 117 -4.60 16.32 18.55
C ILE A 117 -3.27 16.67 19.25
N THR A 118 -3.23 17.81 19.97
CA THR A 118 -2.04 18.25 20.70
C THR A 118 -2.23 18.14 22.21
N ASP A 119 -1.22 17.66 22.90
CA ASP A 119 -1.15 17.59 24.35
C ASP A 119 0.26 17.91 24.82
N TRP A 120 0.38 18.88 25.72
CA TRP A 120 1.68 19.37 26.20
C TRP A 120 2.31 18.44 27.22
N ALA A 121 3.62 18.20 27.08
CA ALA A 121 4.47 17.57 28.09
C ALA A 121 5.24 18.65 28.86
N LEU A 122 5.72 18.30 30.06
CA LEU A 122 6.62 19.20 30.82
C LEU A 122 7.97 19.30 30.09
N PRO A 123 8.36 20.48 29.58
CA PRO A 123 9.43 20.59 28.58
C PRO A 123 10.82 20.24 29.12
N PHE A 124 11.04 20.39 30.42
CA PHE A 124 12.37 20.21 31.02
C PHE A 124 12.69 18.76 31.44
N LEU A 125 11.72 17.87 31.41
CA LEU A 125 11.86 16.48 31.88
C LEU A 125 11.70 15.45 30.78
N ASN A 126 11.32 15.84 29.54
CA ASN A 126 10.92 14.93 28.50
C ASN A 126 11.72 15.12 27.19
N ARG A 127 11.72 14.09 26.35
CA ARG A 127 12.40 14.01 25.05
C ARG A 127 11.62 14.69 23.91
N GLY A 128 10.58 15.47 24.22
CA GLY A 128 9.71 16.22 23.29
C GLY A 128 8.75 17.12 24.07
N VAL A 129 8.07 18.00 23.36
CA VAL A 129 7.17 19.03 23.93
C VAL A 129 5.74 18.52 24.04
N LEU A 130 5.31 17.66 23.10
CA LEU A 130 3.97 17.08 23.03
C LEU A 130 4.02 15.58 23.32
N ARG A 131 3.00 15.06 24.02
CA ARG A 131 2.93 13.61 24.34
C ARG A 131 2.42 12.78 23.17
N GLY A 132 1.53 13.34 22.34
CA GLY A 132 0.87 12.67 21.26
C GLY A 132 -0.23 11.68 21.69
N GLU A 133 -0.61 11.66 22.97
CA GLU A 133 -1.70 10.83 23.48
C GLU A 133 -3.06 11.35 23.04
N ALA A 134 -3.20 12.68 22.85
CA ALA A 134 -4.42 13.27 22.30
C ALA A 134 -4.68 12.76 20.87
N LEU A 135 -3.64 12.71 20.03
CA LEU A 135 -3.72 12.10 18.70
C LEU A 135 -4.13 10.64 18.78
N ALA A 136 -3.53 9.84 19.67
CA ALA A 136 -3.88 8.43 19.82
C ALA A 136 -5.34 8.27 20.25
N ARG A 137 -5.81 9.03 21.24
CA ARG A 137 -7.24 9.01 21.65
C ARG A 137 -8.16 9.40 20.50
N TYR A 138 -7.80 10.42 19.74
CA TYR A 138 -8.56 10.85 18.58
C TYR A 138 -8.69 9.73 17.54
N VAL A 139 -7.58 9.09 17.16
CA VAL A 139 -7.57 7.98 16.20
C VAL A 139 -8.39 6.80 16.74
N SER A 140 -8.20 6.42 18.00
CA SER A 140 -8.95 5.34 18.63
C SER A 140 -10.46 5.58 18.56
N ASN A 141 -10.92 6.79 18.89
CA ASN A 141 -12.33 7.16 18.79
C ASN A 141 -12.84 7.08 17.33
N GLN A 142 -12.05 7.58 16.36
CA GLN A 142 -12.43 7.59 14.96
C GLN A 142 -12.44 6.20 14.33
N THR A 143 -11.56 5.30 14.76
CA THR A 143 -11.47 3.91 14.29
C THR A 143 -12.21 2.91 15.18
N GLN A 144 -12.91 3.39 16.23
CA GLN A 144 -13.64 2.56 17.20
C GLN A 144 -12.73 1.55 17.92
N GLY A 145 -11.49 1.93 18.22
CA GLY A 145 -10.50 1.09 18.88
C GLY A 145 -10.06 -0.15 18.09
N ARG A 146 -10.35 -0.21 16.77
CA ARG A 146 -9.99 -1.37 15.93
C ARG A 146 -8.49 -1.46 15.75
N LYS A 147 -8.00 -2.69 15.69
CA LYS A 147 -6.62 -2.99 15.29
C LYS A 147 -6.46 -2.82 13.77
N ILE A 148 -5.21 -2.65 13.33
CA ILE A 148 -4.86 -2.47 11.93
C ILE A 148 -5.37 -3.63 11.06
N GLU A 149 -5.18 -4.87 11.53
CA GLU A 149 -5.60 -6.10 10.84
C GLU A 149 -7.11 -6.29 10.74
N ASP A 150 -7.88 -5.58 11.58
CA ASP A 150 -9.36 -5.67 11.64
C ASP A 150 -10.05 -4.57 10.81
N LEU A 151 -9.27 -3.71 10.13
CA LEU A 151 -9.82 -2.65 9.29
C LEU A 151 -10.31 -3.19 7.94
N PRO A 152 -11.41 -2.65 7.40
CA PRO A 152 -11.99 -3.07 6.12
C PRO A 152 -11.04 -2.99 4.92
N ILE A 153 -10.13 -2.02 4.91
CA ILE A 153 -9.10 -1.86 3.87
C ILE A 153 -7.75 -2.18 4.51
N ARG A 154 -6.92 -2.93 3.82
CA ARG A 154 -5.58 -3.25 4.29
C ARG A 154 -4.77 -1.97 4.53
N LEU A 155 -4.29 -1.79 5.76
CA LEU A 155 -3.53 -0.61 6.17
C LEU A 155 -2.10 -0.98 6.52
N GLY A 156 -1.15 -0.16 6.05
CA GLY A 156 0.22 -0.11 6.50
C GLY A 156 0.53 1.27 7.10
N ILE A 157 1.21 1.30 8.23
CA ILE A 157 1.63 2.54 8.89
C ILE A 157 3.14 2.48 9.06
N VAL A 158 3.84 3.48 8.51
CA VAL A 158 5.30 3.53 8.55
C VAL A 158 5.77 4.43 9.68
N ALA A 159 6.63 3.91 10.55
CA ALA A 159 7.37 4.68 11.54
C ALA A 159 8.87 4.37 11.44
N THR A 160 9.70 5.12 12.14
CA THR A 160 11.15 4.91 12.22
C THR A 160 11.52 4.33 13.58
N ASP A 161 12.21 3.21 13.61
CA ASP A 161 12.87 2.70 14.82
C ASP A 161 14.04 3.66 15.16
N LEU A 162 13.93 4.34 16.29
CA LEU A 162 14.88 5.37 16.67
C LEU A 162 16.28 4.81 16.96
N ASN A 163 16.37 3.55 17.37
CA ASN A 163 17.64 2.94 17.75
C ASN A 163 18.39 2.37 16.53
N LEU A 164 17.65 1.85 15.56
CA LEU A 164 18.23 1.24 14.36
C LEU A 164 18.33 2.21 13.18
N GLY A 165 17.53 3.28 13.16
CA GLY A 165 17.40 4.18 12.00
C GLY A 165 16.66 3.55 10.83
N GLU A 166 15.93 2.46 11.05
CA GLU A 166 15.22 1.69 10.02
C GLU A 166 13.73 1.99 10.03
N GLY A 167 13.14 1.91 8.84
CA GLY A 167 11.69 2.02 8.72
C GLY A 167 11.00 0.72 9.12
N VAL A 168 9.94 0.86 9.89
CA VAL A 168 9.10 -0.26 10.33
C VAL A 168 7.68 -0.07 9.79
N LEU A 169 7.17 -1.11 9.12
CA LEU A 169 5.82 -1.16 8.58
C LEU A 169 4.90 -1.89 9.56
N PHE A 170 4.04 -1.15 10.25
CA PHE A 170 3.00 -1.72 11.09
C PHE A 170 1.80 -2.13 10.22
N GLN A 171 1.50 -3.42 10.19
CA GLN A 171 0.34 -4.01 9.52
C GLN A 171 -0.60 -4.71 10.52
N ARG A 172 -0.24 -4.71 11.80
CA ARG A 172 -0.98 -5.34 12.90
C ARG A 172 -0.79 -4.56 14.18
N GLY A 173 -1.73 -4.74 15.11
CA GLY A 173 -1.71 -4.13 16.44
C GLY A 173 -2.61 -2.90 16.53
N ASP A 174 -2.44 -2.14 17.61
CA ASP A 174 -3.28 -0.97 17.89
C ASP A 174 -3.05 0.15 16.87
N THR A 175 -4.11 0.49 16.14
CA THR A 175 -4.07 1.51 15.08
C THR A 175 -3.66 2.88 15.61
N ALA A 176 -4.19 3.26 16.77
CA ALA A 176 -3.94 4.56 17.37
C ALA A 176 -2.47 4.73 17.80
N THR A 177 -1.91 3.70 18.43
CA THR A 177 -0.49 3.67 18.82
C THR A 177 0.43 3.72 17.60
N ALA A 178 0.11 2.99 16.54
CA ALA A 178 0.92 3.00 15.31
C ALA A 178 0.87 4.37 14.60
N VAL A 179 -0.31 5.01 14.51
CA VAL A 179 -0.43 6.38 13.95
C VAL A 179 0.34 7.38 14.81
N ARG A 180 0.25 7.28 16.15
CA ARG A 180 1.04 8.11 17.07
C ARG A 180 2.53 7.94 16.84
N ALA A 181 3.02 6.71 16.70
CA ALA A 181 4.43 6.43 16.41
C ALA A 181 4.86 7.02 15.06
N SER A 182 4.05 6.83 14.02
CA SER A 182 4.28 7.37 12.68
C SER A 182 4.29 8.90 12.61
N SER A 183 3.65 9.56 13.58
CA SER A 183 3.50 11.03 13.67
C SER A 183 4.38 11.66 14.74
N ALA A 184 5.25 10.90 15.40
CA ALA A 184 6.10 11.37 16.48
C ALA A 184 7.34 12.10 15.93
N VAL A 185 7.14 13.30 15.39
CA VAL A 185 8.22 14.17 14.88
C VAL A 185 9.24 14.44 15.99
N PRO A 186 10.52 14.08 15.79
CA PRO A 186 11.56 14.28 16.80
C PRO A 186 11.63 15.72 17.31
N SER A 187 11.87 15.88 18.61
CA SER A 187 11.89 17.15 19.35
C SER A 187 10.54 17.89 19.46
N VAL A 188 9.54 17.52 18.66
CA VAL A 188 8.16 18.02 18.80
C VAL A 188 7.36 17.06 19.67
N PHE A 189 7.34 15.80 19.34
CA PHE A 189 6.64 14.75 20.08
C PHE A 189 7.60 13.84 20.83
N LEU A 190 7.10 13.24 21.93
CA LEU A 190 7.81 12.15 22.59
C LEU A 190 7.87 10.93 21.67
N PRO A 191 9.01 10.22 21.61
CA PRO A 191 9.07 8.91 20.98
C PRO A 191 8.04 7.95 21.58
N VAL A 192 7.49 7.08 20.76
CA VAL A 192 6.47 6.12 21.18
C VAL A 192 7.12 4.77 21.44
N ARG A 193 6.97 4.27 22.67
CA ARG A 193 7.53 2.98 23.06
C ARG A 193 6.57 1.84 22.76
N ILE A 194 7.01 0.91 21.90
CA ILE A 194 6.27 -0.31 21.54
C ILE A 194 7.24 -1.49 21.67
N ASN A 195 6.86 -2.52 22.45
CA ASN A 195 7.66 -3.73 22.61
C ASN A 195 9.16 -3.46 22.92
N ASN A 196 9.45 -2.59 23.86
CA ASN A 196 10.80 -2.18 24.25
C ASN A 196 11.63 -1.41 23.20
N ARG A 197 11.03 -0.95 22.11
CA ARG A 197 11.67 -0.09 21.10
C ARG A 197 11.01 1.28 21.07
N ASP A 198 11.79 2.31 20.80
CA ASP A 198 11.33 3.68 20.64
C ASP A 198 11.14 4.00 19.16
N TYR A 199 9.96 4.49 18.83
CA TYR A 199 9.58 4.86 17.45
C TYR A 199 9.34 6.35 17.32
N VAL A 200 9.75 6.90 16.19
CA VAL A 200 9.55 8.29 15.79
C VAL A 200 8.95 8.36 14.39
N ASP A 201 8.66 9.57 13.90
CA ASP A 201 7.98 9.82 12.63
C ASP A 201 8.63 9.04 11.47
N GLY A 202 7.77 8.41 10.68
CA GLY A 202 8.19 7.63 9.51
C GLY A 202 8.78 8.47 8.38
N GLY A 203 8.55 9.78 8.39
CA GLY A 203 9.07 10.71 7.39
C GLY A 203 10.59 10.82 7.37
N LEU A 204 11.28 10.36 8.42
CA LEU A 204 12.74 10.27 8.44
C LEU A 204 13.28 9.26 7.42
N VAL A 205 12.53 8.21 7.12
CA VAL A 205 12.98 7.08 6.26
C VAL A 205 12.09 6.86 5.04
N ALA A 206 10.83 7.26 5.08
CA ALA A 206 9.86 7.11 4.00
C ALA A 206 8.85 8.27 4.01
N PRO A 207 9.22 9.46 3.56
CA PRO A 207 8.31 10.61 3.50
C PRO A 207 7.06 10.35 2.67
N VAL A 208 7.17 9.56 1.60
CA VAL A 208 6.03 9.02 0.81
C VAL A 208 6.26 7.52 0.66
N PRO A 209 5.51 6.64 1.34
CA PRO A 209 5.89 5.26 1.59
C PRO A 209 5.60 4.32 0.39
N VAL A 210 6.15 4.62 -0.79
CA VAL A 210 5.91 3.89 -2.05
C VAL A 210 6.41 2.45 -1.95
N ARG A 211 7.65 2.24 -1.50
CA ARG A 211 8.24 0.90 -1.36
C ARG A 211 7.42 0.00 -0.45
N TYR A 212 6.83 0.55 0.62
CA TYR A 212 5.99 -0.21 1.55
C TYR A 212 4.63 -0.59 0.94
N ALA A 213 4.08 0.23 0.04
CA ALA A 213 2.90 -0.16 -0.73
C ALA A 213 3.23 -1.34 -1.67
N ARG A 214 4.41 -1.35 -2.30
CA ARG A 214 4.93 -2.48 -3.08
C ARG A 214 5.13 -3.72 -2.20
N GLU A 215 5.76 -3.58 -1.05
CA GLU A 215 5.97 -4.66 -0.06
C GLU A 215 4.64 -5.30 0.37
N MET A 216 3.58 -4.51 0.55
CA MET A 216 2.23 -5.00 0.82
C MET A 216 1.56 -5.65 -0.40
N GLY A 217 2.21 -5.63 -1.55
CA GLY A 217 1.79 -6.30 -2.77
C GLY A 217 0.95 -5.45 -3.72
N ALA A 218 1.08 -4.12 -3.71
CA ALA A 218 0.49 -3.27 -4.73
C ALA A 218 1.15 -3.52 -6.10
N GLU A 219 0.33 -3.72 -7.12
CA GLU A 219 0.75 -3.87 -8.52
C GLU A 219 0.79 -2.52 -9.22
N VAL A 220 -0.10 -1.60 -8.83
CA VAL A 220 -0.07 -0.18 -9.21
C VAL A 220 -0.01 0.64 -7.93
N VAL A 221 0.92 1.60 -7.84
CA VAL A 221 1.05 2.50 -6.71
C VAL A 221 0.74 3.94 -7.13
N LEU A 222 -0.29 4.51 -6.51
CA LEU A 222 -0.59 5.93 -6.54
C LEU A 222 0.05 6.59 -5.32
N ALA A 223 1.07 7.40 -5.55
CA ALA A 223 1.77 8.16 -4.52
C ALA A 223 1.22 9.58 -4.40
N ILE A 224 0.91 10.01 -3.18
CA ILE A 224 0.42 11.37 -2.89
C ILE A 224 1.48 12.11 -2.09
N ASP A 225 2.19 13.03 -2.77
CA ASP A 225 3.27 13.83 -2.21
C ASP A 225 2.74 15.21 -1.78
N ILE A 226 2.56 15.39 -0.49
CA ILE A 226 2.11 16.64 0.15
C ILE A 226 3.26 17.39 0.82
N SER A 227 4.51 17.03 0.54
CA SER A 227 5.68 17.69 1.12
C SER A 227 5.88 19.09 0.57
N THR A 228 6.59 19.96 1.32
CA THR A 228 7.05 21.25 0.81
C THR A 228 8.42 21.14 0.19
N THR A 229 8.70 22.04 -0.77
CA THR A 229 10.06 22.38 -1.13
C THR A 229 10.64 23.32 -0.04
N PRO A 230 11.91 23.16 0.35
CA PRO A 230 12.56 24.03 1.34
C PRO A 230 12.76 25.48 0.90
N GLU A 231 12.28 25.86 -0.26
CA GLU A 231 12.53 27.16 -0.88
C GLU A 231 11.86 28.31 -0.10
N GLY A 232 12.66 29.25 0.37
CA GLY A 232 12.21 30.54 0.90
C GLY A 232 11.81 30.59 2.38
N SER A 233 11.94 29.52 3.16
CA SER A 233 11.71 29.58 4.60
C SER A 233 12.98 29.97 5.34
N GLN A 234 13.00 31.14 5.98
CA GLN A 234 14.02 31.49 6.95
C GLN A 234 13.74 30.73 8.24
N ALA A 235 14.70 29.90 8.66
CA ALA A 235 14.61 29.19 9.94
C ALA A 235 15.24 30.05 11.02
N GLU A 236 14.42 30.69 11.86
CA GLU A 236 14.85 31.67 12.88
C GLU A 236 15.03 31.03 14.25
N SER A 237 14.54 29.82 14.48
CA SER A 237 14.68 29.12 15.75
C SER A 237 15.36 27.75 15.58
N MET A 238 15.95 27.22 16.66
CA MET A 238 16.58 25.92 16.70
C MET A 238 15.61 24.81 16.21
N LEU A 239 14.35 24.85 16.63
CA LEU A 239 13.34 23.88 16.21
C LEU A 239 13.04 24.00 14.71
N GLN A 240 12.95 25.22 14.18
CA GLN A 240 12.73 25.43 12.74
C GLN A 240 13.92 24.94 11.92
N ILE A 241 15.16 25.17 12.39
CA ILE A 241 16.37 24.64 11.74
C ILE A 241 16.33 23.11 11.72
N LEU A 242 15.96 22.47 12.81
CA LEU A 242 15.85 21.01 12.90
C LEU A 242 14.77 20.47 11.94
N LEU A 243 13.58 21.05 11.93
CA LEU A 243 12.51 20.67 11.01
C LEU A 243 12.90 20.89 9.55
N GLN A 244 13.61 21.98 9.27
CA GLN A 244 14.13 22.24 7.91
C GLN A 244 15.19 21.21 7.50
N THR A 245 16.04 20.77 8.43
CA THR A 245 17.02 19.70 8.18
C THR A 245 16.31 18.39 7.81
N PHE A 246 15.24 18.02 8.50
CA PHE A 246 14.42 16.85 8.13
C PHE A 246 13.81 17.00 6.74
N ASN A 247 13.29 18.18 6.40
CA ASN A 247 12.74 18.45 5.07
C ASN A 247 13.81 18.31 3.98
N ILE A 248 15.02 18.81 4.20
CA ILE A 248 16.15 18.71 3.26
C ILE A 248 16.55 17.26 3.05
N MET A 249 16.74 16.49 4.14
CA MET A 249 17.06 15.06 4.06
C MET A 249 15.94 14.26 3.37
N GLY A 250 14.70 14.51 3.75
CA GLY A 250 13.52 13.87 3.18
C GLY A 250 13.35 14.12 1.67
N LYS A 251 13.85 15.25 1.15
CA LYS A 251 13.80 15.57 -0.29
C LYS A 251 14.54 14.51 -1.13
N SER A 252 15.72 14.08 -0.71
CA SER A 252 16.52 13.10 -1.44
C SER A 252 15.91 11.70 -1.35
N ILE A 253 15.45 11.28 -0.17
CA ILE A 253 14.80 9.99 0.05
C ILE A 253 13.53 9.90 -0.79
N LYS A 254 12.68 10.92 -0.71
CA LYS A 254 11.44 11.02 -1.46
C LYS A 254 11.67 10.94 -2.98
N ALA A 255 12.70 11.62 -3.49
CA ALA A 255 13.00 11.61 -4.91
C ALA A 255 13.35 10.21 -5.44
N LEU A 256 13.90 9.35 -4.60
CA LEU A 256 14.15 7.95 -4.93
C LEU A 256 12.84 7.12 -4.85
N GLU A 257 12.09 7.23 -3.77
CA GLU A 257 10.84 6.49 -3.59
C GLU A 257 9.80 6.79 -4.67
N LEU A 258 9.65 8.06 -5.06
CA LEU A 258 8.67 8.44 -6.07
C LEU A 258 8.98 7.91 -7.48
N LYS A 259 10.21 7.43 -7.75
CA LYS A 259 10.53 6.76 -9.02
C LYS A 259 9.88 5.39 -9.14
N GLU A 260 9.53 4.76 -8.02
CA GLU A 260 8.89 3.45 -7.97
C GLU A 260 7.36 3.53 -8.00
N ALA A 261 6.79 4.75 -8.00
CA ALA A 261 5.36 4.96 -8.13
C ALA A 261 4.94 4.99 -9.61
N ASP A 262 3.81 4.37 -9.93
CA ASP A 262 3.25 4.42 -11.29
C ASP A 262 2.61 5.77 -11.59
N VAL A 263 1.98 6.37 -10.58
CA VAL A 263 1.37 7.69 -10.67
C VAL A 263 1.69 8.51 -9.42
N VAL A 264 2.09 9.75 -9.61
CA VAL A 264 2.40 10.68 -8.52
C VAL A 264 1.46 11.88 -8.59
N VAL A 265 0.73 12.11 -7.50
CA VAL A 265 -0.13 13.28 -7.30
C VAL A 265 0.58 14.27 -6.39
N ARG A 266 0.74 15.50 -6.85
CA ARG A 266 1.34 16.62 -6.09
C ARG A 266 0.35 17.77 -6.01
N PRO A 267 -0.45 17.84 -4.93
CA PRO A 267 -1.31 19.00 -4.70
C PRO A 267 -0.51 20.30 -4.61
N SER A 268 -1.03 21.37 -5.21
CA SER A 268 -0.41 22.70 -5.13
C SER A 268 -0.67 23.32 -3.76
N LEU A 269 0.24 23.12 -2.82
CA LEU A 269 0.12 23.55 -1.42
C LEU A 269 1.02 24.74 -1.07
N GLY A 270 1.34 25.57 -2.07
CA GLY A 270 2.10 26.80 -1.85
C GLY A 270 1.42 27.68 -0.79
N GLY A 271 2.19 28.15 0.21
CA GLY A 271 1.69 28.96 1.32
C GLY A 271 0.83 28.20 2.37
N VAL A 272 0.76 26.85 2.30
CA VAL A 272 0.16 26.02 3.36
C VAL A 272 1.28 25.49 4.26
N SER A 273 1.34 26.01 5.50
CA SER A 273 2.25 25.47 6.52
C SER A 273 1.82 24.10 7.02
N SER A 274 2.77 23.30 7.51
CA SER A 274 2.47 22.02 8.16
C SER A 274 1.70 22.16 9.48
N ALA A 275 1.62 23.37 10.03
CA ALA A 275 0.85 23.71 11.25
C ALA A 275 -0.42 24.54 10.95
N ASP A 276 -0.74 24.81 9.67
CA ASP A 276 -1.89 25.66 9.31
C ASP A 276 -3.17 24.85 9.13
N PHE A 277 -3.84 24.56 10.23
CA PHE A 277 -5.13 23.88 10.24
C PHE A 277 -6.27 24.71 9.62
N ASN A 278 -6.11 26.03 9.49
CA ASN A 278 -7.12 26.90 8.87
C ASN A 278 -7.12 26.76 7.33
N ALA A 279 -6.01 26.32 6.74
CA ALA A 279 -5.92 26.09 5.31
C ALA A 279 -6.59 24.78 4.82
N ARG A 280 -7.36 24.09 5.68
CA ARG A 280 -7.94 22.76 5.39
C ARG A 280 -8.76 22.72 4.12
N VAL A 281 -9.66 23.69 3.91
CA VAL A 281 -10.49 23.76 2.69
C VAL A 281 -9.62 23.91 1.45
N ARG A 282 -8.67 24.85 1.46
CA ARG A 282 -7.75 25.06 0.36
C ARG A 282 -6.89 23.81 0.07
N ALA A 283 -6.46 23.11 1.10
CA ALA A 283 -5.69 21.88 0.94
C ALA A 283 -6.53 20.74 0.32
N ILE A 284 -7.78 20.56 0.76
CA ILE A 284 -8.71 19.58 0.18
C ILE A 284 -8.95 19.88 -1.30
N GLU A 285 -9.22 21.14 -1.66
CA GLU A 285 -9.44 21.58 -3.04
C GLU A 285 -8.19 21.34 -3.91
N ALA A 286 -7.00 21.64 -3.39
CA ALA A 286 -5.74 21.36 -4.07
C ALA A 286 -5.54 19.85 -4.31
N GLY A 287 -5.91 19.01 -3.34
CA GLY A 287 -5.91 17.56 -3.47
C GLY A 287 -6.85 17.08 -4.57
N ARG A 288 -8.08 17.61 -4.59
CA ARG A 288 -9.07 17.29 -5.64
C ARG A 288 -8.55 17.67 -7.02
N ALA A 289 -8.08 18.91 -7.19
CA ALA A 289 -7.59 19.39 -8.47
C ALA A 289 -6.41 18.54 -9.00
N ALA A 290 -5.44 18.22 -8.13
CA ALA A 290 -4.29 17.40 -8.49
C ALA A 290 -4.69 15.97 -8.87
N MET A 291 -5.66 15.37 -8.16
CA MET A 291 -6.12 14.01 -8.47
C MET A 291 -6.94 13.96 -9.76
N LEU A 292 -7.80 14.96 -10.01
CA LEU A 292 -8.54 15.07 -11.28
C LEU A 292 -7.57 15.12 -12.47
N ALA A 293 -6.49 15.89 -12.35
CA ALA A 293 -5.45 15.98 -13.40
C ALA A 293 -4.71 14.64 -13.60
N ALA A 294 -4.48 13.87 -12.53
CA ALA A 294 -3.78 12.59 -12.58
C ALA A 294 -4.68 11.39 -12.93
N LEU A 295 -6.01 11.56 -12.90
CA LEU A 295 -6.97 10.47 -13.07
C LEU A 295 -6.83 9.71 -14.40
N PRO A 296 -6.58 10.38 -15.56
CA PRO A 296 -6.34 9.65 -16.82
C PRO A 296 -5.11 8.74 -16.76
N ALA A 297 -4.02 9.21 -16.16
CA ALA A 297 -2.79 8.42 -15.99
C ALA A 297 -3.00 7.21 -15.08
N LEU A 298 -3.75 7.40 -13.98
CA LEU A 298 -4.09 6.28 -13.08
C LEU A 298 -4.93 5.23 -13.80
N LYS A 299 -5.96 5.64 -14.56
CA LYS A 299 -6.78 4.71 -15.34
C LYS A 299 -5.96 3.94 -16.38
N ALA A 300 -5.01 4.60 -17.04
CA ALA A 300 -4.10 3.94 -17.98
C ALA A 300 -3.19 2.92 -17.27
N ALA A 301 -2.60 3.28 -16.13
CA ALA A 301 -1.75 2.38 -15.35
C ALA A 301 -2.52 1.13 -14.87
N LEU A 302 -3.77 1.31 -14.40
CA LEU A 302 -4.63 0.19 -13.99
C LEU A 302 -5.05 -0.70 -15.15
N ALA A 303 -5.19 -0.15 -16.36
CA ALA A 303 -5.51 -0.92 -17.55
C ALA A 303 -4.31 -1.72 -18.09
N SER A 304 -3.09 -1.15 -18.01
CA SER A 304 -1.87 -1.80 -18.48
C SER A 304 -1.33 -2.88 -17.56
N ALA A 305 -1.73 -2.91 -16.30
CA ALA A 305 -1.34 -3.92 -15.32
C ALA A 305 -2.29 -5.14 -15.30
N ARG A 306 -3.36 -5.13 -16.11
CA ARG A 306 -4.27 -6.26 -16.32
C ARG A 306 -3.73 -7.19 -17.41
#